data_c9f0db27934636969f8da21d4b17df61
#
_entry.id   c9f0db27934636969f8da21d4b17df61
#
_cell.length_a   1.000
_cell.length_b   1.000
_cell.length_c   1.000
_cell.angle_alpha   90.00
_cell.angle_beta   90.00
_cell.angle_gamma   90.00
#
_symmetry.space_group_name_H-M   'P 1'
#
loop_
_entity.id
_entity.type
_entity.pdbx_description
1 polymer ?
#
loop_
_entity_poly.entity_id
_entity_poly.type
_entity_poly.pdbx_seq_one_letter_code
_entity_poly.pdbx_strand_id
1 'polypeptide(L)'
;MANLVVHRGMATWGERLVPLGDFRAAAARAGRALPAPERAAATAAYGAPFADPTPVEGPFAKIAVCGGIYSNHHALAALLADAARRGAEAVYCLGDLGGFGPSPEKVWPLLERGGVRAIQGNYEESLASGREDCNCGYTDPRDNHFAELSYRYTERHCTPAFKAWMGTLPKRRRVRVGGRELLLVHGSPRRVNEFLFASTAPVPFLELLAAQNRCDAILCTHTGLHWHRRLPSGREVVNVGALGRPANDGRTEVWYALVAAGAGEAALDVELVPLPYDHEALAAEMRAERLPEEFVETVLSGWWTTCLEILPARERAASKF
;
A
#
# COMPACT_ATOMS: atom_id res chain seq x y z
N MET A 1 -24.84 -7.40 0.04
CA MET A 1 -23.38 -7.47 0.29
C MET A 1 -23.18 -8.25 1.57
N ALA A 2 -22.61 -9.45 1.51
CA ALA A 2 -22.33 -10.23 2.70
C ALA A 2 -20.95 -9.82 3.24
N ASN A 3 -20.90 -9.11 4.36
CA ASN A 3 -19.65 -8.75 5.02
C ASN A 3 -19.19 -9.94 5.87
N LEU A 4 -17.96 -10.42 5.60
CA LEU A 4 -17.30 -11.36 6.51
C LEU A 4 -16.75 -10.56 7.69
N VAL A 5 -17.30 -10.77 8.87
CA VAL A 5 -16.80 -10.21 10.14
C VAL A 5 -16.33 -11.37 11.00
N VAL A 6 -15.05 -11.35 11.40
CA VAL A 6 -14.48 -12.34 12.32
C VAL A 6 -14.38 -11.70 13.71
N HIS A 7 -15.06 -12.26 14.68
CA HIS A 7 -14.97 -11.85 16.09
C HIS A 7 -14.97 -13.08 17.00
N ARG A 8 -13.99 -13.18 17.90
CA ARG A 8 -13.87 -14.24 18.94
C ARG A 8 -13.99 -15.69 18.41
N GLY A 9 -13.32 -16.00 17.30
CA GLY A 9 -13.28 -17.39 16.76
C GLY A 9 -14.51 -17.80 15.95
N MET A 10 -15.39 -16.86 15.62
CA MET A 10 -16.56 -17.03 14.74
C MET A 10 -16.42 -16.18 13.48
N ALA A 11 -16.85 -16.69 12.33
CA ALA A 11 -16.93 -15.96 11.08
C ALA A 11 -18.41 -15.80 10.68
N THR A 12 -18.82 -14.60 10.25
CA THR A 12 -20.15 -14.39 9.68
C THR A 12 -20.11 -14.52 8.16
N TRP A 13 -20.97 -15.35 7.63
CA TRP A 13 -21.19 -15.53 6.21
C TRP A 13 -22.65 -15.22 5.91
N GLY A 14 -22.92 -14.07 5.30
CA GLY A 14 -24.28 -13.58 5.18
C GLY A 14 -24.89 -13.37 6.57
N GLU A 15 -26.09 -13.90 6.78
CA GLU A 15 -26.79 -13.84 8.09
C GLU A 15 -26.46 -15.01 9.04
N ARG A 16 -25.50 -15.88 8.68
CA ARG A 16 -25.15 -17.05 9.50
C ARG A 16 -23.79 -16.89 10.15
N LEU A 17 -23.74 -17.14 11.47
CA LEU A 17 -22.51 -17.31 12.25
C LEU A 17 -22.03 -18.77 12.10
N VAL A 18 -20.78 -18.98 11.65
CA VAL A 18 -20.15 -20.30 11.56
C VAL A 18 -18.84 -20.33 12.37
N PRO A 19 -18.53 -21.42 13.07
CA PRO A 19 -17.26 -21.58 13.76
C PRO A 19 -16.08 -21.51 12.79
N LEU A 20 -14.98 -20.88 13.21
CA LEU A 20 -13.77 -20.72 12.38
C LEU A 20 -13.18 -22.08 11.93
N GLY A 21 -13.39 -23.15 12.76
CA GLY A 21 -13.00 -24.51 12.43
C GLY A 21 -13.75 -25.07 11.22
N ASP A 22 -15.05 -24.80 11.10
CA ASP A 22 -15.87 -25.27 9.99
C ASP A 22 -15.58 -24.47 8.71
N PHE A 23 -15.22 -23.19 8.83
CA PHE A 23 -14.74 -22.39 7.71
C PHE A 23 -13.40 -22.89 7.17
N ARG A 24 -12.46 -23.27 8.07
CA ARG A 24 -11.19 -23.90 7.67
C ARG A 24 -11.38 -25.25 6.97
N ALA A 25 -12.33 -26.06 7.46
CA ALA A 25 -12.68 -27.34 6.86
C ALA A 25 -13.39 -27.19 5.50
N ALA A 26 -14.22 -26.15 5.33
CA ALA A 26 -14.86 -25.82 4.07
C ALA A 26 -13.85 -25.27 3.04
N ALA A 27 -12.93 -24.40 3.47
CA ALA A 27 -11.85 -23.89 2.64
C ALA A 27 -10.85 -24.98 2.21
N ALA A 28 -10.53 -25.93 3.09
CA ALA A 28 -9.70 -27.09 2.76
C ALA A 28 -10.40 -28.05 1.78
N ARG A 29 -11.72 -28.20 1.87
CA ARG A 29 -12.52 -28.96 0.89
C ARG A 29 -12.63 -28.24 -0.46
N ALA A 30 -12.69 -26.90 -0.46
CA ALA A 30 -12.70 -26.12 -1.68
C ALA A 30 -11.35 -26.11 -2.42
N GLY A 31 -10.24 -26.40 -1.75
CA GLY A 31 -8.90 -26.56 -2.35
C GLY A 31 -8.69 -27.89 -3.09
N ARG A 32 -9.56 -28.89 -2.90
CA ARG A 32 -9.62 -30.07 -3.75
C ARG A 32 -10.50 -29.75 -4.94
N ALA A 33 -9.97 -29.91 -6.16
CA ALA A 33 -10.63 -29.58 -7.42
C ALA A 33 -12.15 -29.90 -7.39
N LEU A 34 -12.97 -28.86 -7.19
CA LEU A 34 -14.41 -28.98 -7.30
C LEU A 34 -14.78 -29.36 -8.74
N PRO A 35 -15.74 -30.27 -8.98
CA PRO A 35 -16.30 -30.53 -10.29
C PRO A 35 -16.81 -29.24 -10.96
N ALA A 36 -16.78 -29.18 -12.28
CA ALA A 36 -17.16 -28.01 -13.04
C ALA A 36 -18.53 -27.38 -12.68
N PRO A 37 -19.59 -28.14 -12.35
CA PRO A 37 -20.87 -27.59 -11.89
C PRO A 37 -20.81 -26.95 -10.52
N GLU A 38 -19.97 -27.43 -9.60
CA GLU A 38 -19.83 -26.80 -8.27
C GLU A 38 -18.99 -25.51 -8.34
N ARG A 39 -18.07 -25.38 -9.30
CA ARG A 39 -17.39 -24.11 -9.60
C ARG A 39 -18.36 -23.06 -10.14
N ALA A 40 -19.30 -23.45 -11.01
CA ALA A 40 -20.33 -22.57 -11.55
C ALA A 40 -21.31 -22.12 -10.46
N ALA A 41 -21.70 -23.03 -9.54
CA ALA A 41 -22.56 -22.73 -8.40
C ALA A 41 -21.86 -21.81 -7.37
N ALA A 42 -20.56 -22.02 -7.12
CA ALA A 42 -19.77 -21.13 -6.28
C ALA A 42 -19.68 -19.72 -6.91
N THR A 43 -19.46 -19.62 -8.22
CA THR A 43 -19.44 -18.34 -8.94
C THR A 43 -20.81 -17.65 -8.90
N ALA A 44 -21.90 -18.38 -8.97
CA ALA A 44 -23.27 -17.84 -8.86
C ALA A 44 -23.57 -17.37 -7.42
N ALA A 45 -23.08 -18.09 -6.40
CA ALA A 45 -23.26 -17.75 -4.98
C ALA A 45 -22.42 -16.52 -4.54
N TYR A 46 -21.29 -16.24 -5.23
CA TYR A 46 -20.41 -15.10 -4.94
C TYR A 46 -20.76 -13.83 -5.73
N GLY A 47 -21.82 -13.83 -6.54
CA GLY A 47 -22.22 -12.74 -7.42
C GLY A 47 -21.36 -12.67 -8.68
N ALA A 48 -21.91 -12.06 -9.74
CA ALA A 48 -21.10 -11.72 -10.90
C ALA A 48 -19.92 -10.84 -10.49
N PRO A 49 -18.71 -11.08 -11.01
CA PRO A 49 -17.55 -10.26 -10.69
C PRO A 49 -17.90 -8.80 -10.91
N PHE A 50 -17.59 -7.95 -9.94
CA PHE A 50 -17.86 -6.52 -10.01
C PHE A 50 -17.19 -5.95 -11.25
N ALA A 51 -17.97 -5.34 -12.15
CA ALA A 51 -17.39 -4.62 -13.29
C ALA A 51 -16.72 -3.37 -12.74
N ASP A 52 -15.38 -3.39 -12.68
CA ASP A 52 -14.58 -2.23 -12.30
C ASP A 52 -14.45 -1.34 -13.55
N PRO A 53 -15.08 -0.14 -13.56
CA PRO A 53 -15.03 0.76 -14.70
C PRO A 53 -13.69 1.51 -14.82
N THR A 54 -12.73 1.27 -13.91
CA THR A 54 -11.44 1.95 -13.94
C THR A 54 -10.72 1.68 -15.26
N PRO A 55 -10.36 2.73 -16.04
CA PRO A 55 -9.62 2.55 -17.30
C PRO A 55 -8.28 1.86 -17.07
N VAL A 56 -7.87 1.01 -18.02
CA VAL A 56 -6.57 0.36 -18.00
C VAL A 56 -5.56 1.21 -18.75
N GLU A 57 -4.54 1.69 -18.03
CA GLU A 57 -3.42 2.47 -18.58
C GLU A 57 -2.35 1.57 -19.19
N GLY A 58 -1.60 2.04 -20.18
CA GLY A 58 -0.54 1.29 -20.87
C GLY A 58 -1.01 0.69 -22.21
N PRO A 59 -0.37 -0.39 -22.71
CA PRO A 59 0.63 -1.19 -22.03
C PRO A 59 1.98 -0.50 -21.86
N PHE A 60 2.69 -0.84 -20.78
CA PHE A 60 4.07 -0.42 -20.52
C PHE A 60 5.00 -1.63 -20.54
N ALA A 61 6.26 -1.42 -20.91
CA ALA A 61 7.30 -2.43 -20.73
C ALA A 61 7.81 -2.44 -19.28
N LYS A 62 7.88 -1.26 -18.63
CA LYS A 62 8.39 -1.12 -17.27
C LYS A 62 7.79 0.10 -16.57
N ILE A 63 7.41 -0.05 -15.30
CA ILE A 63 6.93 1.03 -14.45
C ILE A 63 7.65 1.02 -13.09
N ALA A 64 7.77 2.19 -12.47
CA ALA A 64 8.15 2.33 -11.07
C ALA A 64 6.93 2.62 -10.22
N VAL A 65 6.82 1.97 -9.05
CA VAL A 65 5.67 2.14 -8.14
C VAL A 65 6.17 2.34 -6.71
N CYS A 66 5.81 3.46 -6.09
CA CYS A 66 6.14 3.76 -4.70
C CYS A 66 4.90 3.81 -3.82
N GLY A 67 5.10 3.58 -2.52
CA GLY A 67 4.11 3.77 -1.46
C GLY A 67 4.15 5.19 -0.89
N GLY A 68 3.74 5.34 0.36
CA GLY A 68 3.66 6.63 1.05
C GLY A 68 4.93 7.46 0.92
N ILE A 69 4.79 8.64 0.33
CA ILE A 69 5.90 9.61 0.18
C ILE A 69 6.18 10.30 1.52
N TYR A 70 5.15 10.46 2.35
CA TYR A 70 5.27 10.99 3.70
C TYR A 70 6.04 12.33 3.76
N SER A 71 5.72 13.27 2.86
CA SER A 71 6.39 14.57 2.74
C SER A 71 7.90 14.51 2.44
N ASN A 72 8.48 13.34 2.18
CA ASN A 72 9.90 13.15 1.91
C ASN A 72 10.24 13.51 0.45
N HIS A 73 10.39 14.81 0.19
CA HIS A 73 10.72 15.31 -1.13
C HIS A 73 12.14 14.91 -1.59
N HIS A 74 13.07 14.63 -0.67
CA HIS A 74 14.41 14.12 -0.98
C HIS A 74 14.34 12.71 -1.60
N ALA A 75 13.58 11.81 -0.97
CA ALA A 75 13.37 10.46 -1.49
C ALA A 75 12.58 10.46 -2.80
N LEU A 76 11.58 11.35 -2.95
CA LEU A 76 10.85 11.49 -4.20
C LEU A 76 11.77 11.95 -5.34
N ALA A 77 12.65 12.92 -5.11
CA ALA A 77 13.63 13.37 -6.10
C ALA A 77 14.59 12.23 -6.49
N ALA A 78 15.07 11.47 -5.51
CA ALA A 78 15.92 10.31 -5.76
C ALA A 78 15.19 9.22 -6.57
N LEU A 79 13.91 8.94 -6.25
CA LEU A 79 13.08 7.98 -7.00
C LEU A 79 12.96 8.40 -8.47
N LEU A 80 12.63 9.66 -8.74
CA LEU A 80 12.44 10.14 -10.12
C LEU A 80 13.71 9.98 -10.94
N ALA A 81 14.87 10.28 -10.35
CA ALA A 81 16.17 10.10 -11.01
C ALA A 81 16.50 8.61 -11.24
N ASP A 82 16.24 7.74 -10.25
CA ASP A 82 16.53 6.31 -10.36
C ASP A 82 15.59 5.60 -11.34
N ALA A 83 14.30 5.90 -11.29
CA ALA A 83 13.30 5.36 -12.21
C ALA A 83 13.62 5.70 -13.68
N ALA A 84 13.99 6.96 -13.94
CA ALA A 84 14.42 7.38 -15.27
C ALA A 84 15.68 6.64 -15.73
N ARG A 85 16.71 6.52 -14.88
CA ARG A 85 17.94 5.79 -15.16
C ARG A 85 17.70 4.30 -15.44
N ARG A 86 16.72 3.69 -14.76
CA ARG A 86 16.33 2.28 -14.95
C ARG A 86 15.33 2.07 -16.11
N GLY A 87 14.95 3.15 -16.81
CA GLY A 87 14.08 3.08 -17.98
C GLY A 87 12.60 2.79 -17.64
N ALA A 88 12.11 3.25 -16.50
CA ALA A 88 10.68 3.20 -16.21
C ALA A 88 9.93 4.20 -17.11
N GLU A 89 8.88 3.73 -17.80
CA GLU A 89 8.06 4.52 -18.72
C GLU A 89 7.00 5.35 -17.99
N ALA A 90 6.67 4.97 -16.77
CA ALA A 90 5.76 5.70 -15.89
C ALA A 90 6.12 5.48 -14.42
N VAL A 91 5.82 6.48 -13.60
CA VAL A 91 5.95 6.43 -12.13
C VAL A 91 4.58 6.55 -11.49
N TYR A 92 4.25 5.62 -10.61
CA TYR A 92 3.01 5.60 -9.84
C TYR A 92 3.28 5.77 -8.34
N CYS A 93 2.43 6.55 -7.67
CA CYS A 93 2.42 6.65 -6.22
C CYS A 93 1.09 6.12 -5.66
N LEU A 94 1.18 5.22 -4.70
CA LEU A 94 0.00 4.57 -4.10
C LEU A 94 -0.61 5.38 -2.93
N GLY A 95 -0.43 6.71 -2.92
CA GLY A 95 -1.00 7.61 -1.92
C GLY A 95 -0.10 7.85 -0.71
N ASP A 96 -0.64 8.56 0.28
CA ASP A 96 0.05 9.10 1.45
C ASP A 96 1.22 10.01 1.05
N LEU A 97 0.87 11.09 0.35
CA LEU A 97 1.81 12.11 -0.11
C LEU A 97 2.35 12.93 1.07
N GLY A 98 1.47 13.22 2.05
CA GLY A 98 1.77 13.84 3.33
C GLY A 98 1.97 12.83 4.44
N GLY A 99 2.19 13.33 5.66
CA GLY A 99 2.42 12.54 6.86
C GLY A 99 3.91 12.43 7.22
N PHE A 100 4.20 12.07 8.44
CA PHE A 100 5.51 11.73 8.99
C PHE A 100 6.62 12.79 8.79
N GLY A 101 6.89 13.21 7.55
CA GLY A 101 7.96 14.15 7.20
C GLY A 101 7.51 15.62 7.20
N PRO A 102 8.46 16.55 7.02
CA PRO A 102 8.24 17.99 7.01
C PRO A 102 7.79 18.52 5.65
N SER A 103 7.28 19.74 5.61
CA SER A 103 7.08 20.52 4.37
C SER A 103 6.30 19.79 3.27
N PRO A 104 5.05 19.33 3.49
CA PRO A 104 4.28 18.54 2.53
C PRO A 104 4.13 19.22 1.17
N GLU A 105 4.09 20.56 1.12
CA GLU A 105 4.00 21.33 -0.12
C GLU A 105 5.18 21.14 -1.08
N LYS A 106 6.36 20.73 -0.59
CA LYS A 106 7.52 20.50 -1.46
C LYS A 106 7.35 19.27 -2.36
N VAL A 107 6.44 18.36 -2.00
CA VAL A 107 6.17 17.12 -2.76
C VAL A 107 5.38 17.42 -4.04
N TRP A 108 4.38 18.29 -3.98
CA TRP A 108 3.47 18.53 -5.10
C TRP A 108 4.15 18.97 -6.40
N PRO A 109 5.03 19.99 -6.42
CA PRO A 109 5.73 20.38 -7.64
C PRO A 109 6.64 19.26 -8.22
N LEU A 110 7.15 18.36 -7.38
CA LEU A 110 7.94 17.22 -7.84
C LEU A 110 7.05 16.16 -8.51
N LEU A 111 5.85 15.91 -7.96
CA LEU A 111 4.87 15.01 -8.58
C LEU A 111 4.46 15.51 -9.96
N GLU A 112 4.17 16.80 -10.09
CA GLU A 112 3.77 17.41 -11.36
C GLU A 112 4.90 17.36 -12.40
N ARG A 113 6.10 17.83 -12.04
CA ARG A 113 7.27 17.81 -12.95
C ARG A 113 7.70 16.40 -13.34
N GLY A 114 7.58 15.44 -12.40
CA GLY A 114 7.92 14.04 -12.64
C GLY A 114 6.82 13.26 -13.36
N GLY A 115 5.66 13.87 -13.63
CA GLY A 115 4.52 13.16 -14.24
C GLY A 115 4.03 11.98 -13.41
N VAL A 116 4.16 12.06 -12.07
CA VAL A 116 3.79 10.95 -11.18
C VAL A 116 2.29 10.78 -11.13
N ARG A 117 1.83 9.57 -11.38
CA ARG A 117 0.42 9.21 -11.39
C ARG A 117 -0.01 8.70 -10.02
N ALA A 118 -0.44 9.59 -9.15
CA ALA A 118 -0.85 9.25 -7.79
C ALA A 118 -2.28 8.69 -7.73
N ILE A 119 -2.57 7.94 -6.64
CA ILE A 119 -3.92 7.62 -6.16
C ILE A 119 -4.10 8.18 -4.76
N GLN A 120 -5.34 8.21 -4.26
CA GLN A 120 -5.61 8.56 -2.87
C GLN A 120 -5.17 7.45 -1.92
N GLY A 121 -4.36 7.80 -0.89
CA GLY A 121 -4.26 7.07 0.36
C GLY A 121 -5.27 7.60 1.39
N ASN A 122 -5.16 7.13 2.62
CA ASN A 122 -6.02 7.62 3.70
C ASN A 122 -5.72 9.08 4.07
N TYR A 123 -4.49 9.56 3.90
CA TYR A 123 -4.14 10.97 4.11
C TYR A 123 -4.86 11.88 3.11
N GLU A 124 -4.81 11.58 1.79
CA GLU A 124 -5.49 12.37 0.77
C GLU A 124 -7.00 12.38 0.98
N GLU A 125 -7.59 11.21 1.29
CA GLU A 125 -9.02 11.10 1.56
C GLU A 125 -9.45 11.96 2.76
N SER A 126 -8.67 11.94 3.84
CA SER A 126 -8.94 12.70 5.06
C SER A 126 -8.73 14.21 4.87
N LEU A 127 -7.59 14.64 4.30
CA LEU A 127 -7.26 16.03 4.05
C LEU A 127 -8.25 16.72 3.09
N ALA A 128 -8.62 16.03 2.01
CA ALA A 128 -9.56 16.55 1.02
C ALA A 128 -11.00 16.66 1.54
N SER A 129 -11.41 15.75 2.45
CA SER A 129 -12.74 15.76 3.04
C SER A 129 -12.85 16.57 4.33
N GLY A 130 -11.73 17.14 4.84
CA GLY A 130 -11.70 17.90 6.08
C GLY A 130 -11.94 17.06 7.34
N ARG A 131 -11.53 15.81 7.34
CA ARG A 131 -11.58 14.96 8.56
C ARG A 131 -10.61 15.45 9.61
N GLU A 132 -10.91 15.17 10.87
CA GLU A 132 -10.08 15.56 12.00
C GLU A 132 -8.88 14.61 12.22
N ASP A 133 -8.88 13.43 11.60
CA ASP A 133 -7.84 12.41 11.71
C ASP A 133 -7.44 11.80 10.36
N CYS A 134 -6.32 11.09 10.34
CA CYS A 134 -5.80 10.45 9.13
C CYS A 134 -6.57 9.19 8.71
N ASN A 135 -7.48 8.69 9.51
CA ASN A 135 -8.13 7.40 9.28
C ASN A 135 -7.12 6.26 9.03
N CYS A 136 -5.99 6.26 9.75
CA CYS A 136 -4.90 5.31 9.55
C CYS A 136 -5.25 3.87 9.96
N GLY A 137 -6.27 3.69 10.81
CA GLY A 137 -6.72 2.37 11.25
C GLY A 137 -5.93 1.79 12.42
N TYR A 138 -5.13 2.59 13.12
CA TYR A 138 -4.47 2.18 14.37
C TYR A 138 -5.51 2.00 15.49
N THR A 139 -5.24 1.08 16.40
CA THR A 139 -6.09 0.79 17.56
C THR A 139 -5.38 1.03 18.88
N ASP A 140 -4.06 1.06 18.87
CA ASP A 140 -3.25 1.33 20.06
C ASP A 140 -3.17 2.85 20.35
N PRO A 141 -3.31 3.30 21.61
CA PRO A 141 -3.26 4.71 21.96
C PRO A 141 -1.93 5.40 21.62
N ARG A 142 -0.79 4.69 21.71
CA ARG A 142 0.53 5.25 21.37
C ARG A 142 0.68 5.44 19.86
N ASP A 143 0.27 4.47 19.08
CA ASP A 143 0.27 4.57 17.61
C ASP A 143 -0.66 5.70 17.15
N ASN A 144 -1.85 5.81 17.75
CA ASN A 144 -2.79 6.90 17.47
C ASN A 144 -2.24 8.28 17.82
N HIS A 145 -1.53 8.40 18.95
CA HIS A 145 -0.90 9.68 19.36
C HIS A 145 0.08 10.19 18.30
N PHE A 146 1.00 9.35 17.81
CA PHE A 146 1.96 9.77 16.80
C PHE A 146 1.31 9.99 15.42
N ALA A 147 0.28 9.20 15.08
CA ALA A 147 -0.51 9.43 13.88
C ALA A 147 -1.22 10.78 13.91
N GLU A 148 -1.80 11.17 15.05
CA GLU A 148 -2.44 12.47 15.26
C GLU A 148 -1.43 13.62 15.13
N LEU A 149 -0.26 13.55 15.76
CA LEU A 149 0.79 14.57 15.65
C LEU A 149 1.20 14.77 14.17
N SER A 150 1.43 13.68 13.46
CA SER A 150 1.77 13.68 12.04
C SER A 150 0.66 14.29 11.18
N TYR A 151 -0.59 13.89 11.40
CA TYR A 151 -1.73 14.36 10.63
C TYR A 151 -1.99 15.86 10.84
N ARG A 152 -2.01 16.32 12.10
CA ARG A 152 -2.22 17.73 12.43
C ARG A 152 -1.11 18.63 11.89
N TYR A 153 0.14 18.15 11.86
CA TYR A 153 1.22 18.89 11.21
C TYR A 153 0.95 19.00 9.71
N THR A 154 0.69 17.89 9.04
CA THR A 154 0.44 17.85 7.59
C THR A 154 -0.77 18.71 7.22
N GLU A 155 -1.87 18.61 7.97
CA GLU A 155 -3.09 19.36 7.73
C GLU A 155 -2.86 20.87 7.76
N ARG A 156 -2.08 21.35 8.74
CA ARG A 156 -1.76 22.78 8.89
C ARG A 156 -0.81 23.31 7.83
N HIS A 157 0.04 22.44 7.25
CA HIS A 157 1.06 22.83 6.28
C HIS A 157 0.69 22.50 4.82
N CYS A 158 -0.49 21.91 4.58
CA CYS A 158 -1.04 21.76 3.23
C CYS A 158 -1.96 22.91 2.88
N THR A 159 -1.70 23.58 1.75
CA THR A 159 -2.59 24.64 1.24
C THR A 159 -3.96 24.08 0.84
N PRO A 160 -5.01 24.95 0.85
CA PRO A 160 -6.32 24.54 0.33
C PRO A 160 -6.26 24.03 -1.12
N ALA A 161 -5.37 24.58 -1.95
CA ALA A 161 -5.20 24.16 -3.33
C ALA A 161 -4.65 22.72 -3.41
N PHE A 162 -3.65 22.38 -2.59
CA PHE A 162 -3.10 21.03 -2.56
C PHE A 162 -4.12 20.03 -2.02
N LYS A 163 -4.85 20.36 -0.93
CA LYS A 163 -5.95 19.51 -0.42
C LYS A 163 -7.04 19.29 -1.48
N ALA A 164 -7.43 20.33 -2.22
CA ALA A 164 -8.41 20.21 -3.30
C ALA A 164 -7.89 19.29 -4.43
N TRP A 165 -6.63 19.44 -4.83
CA TRP A 165 -6.01 18.57 -5.83
C TRP A 165 -5.95 17.11 -5.35
N MET A 166 -5.59 16.85 -4.10
CA MET A 166 -5.64 15.50 -3.50
C MET A 166 -7.03 14.87 -3.63
N GLY A 167 -8.09 15.67 -3.50
CA GLY A 167 -9.48 15.25 -3.67
C GLY A 167 -9.82 14.79 -5.09
N THR A 168 -9.07 15.22 -6.10
CA THR A 168 -9.28 14.81 -7.51
C THR A 168 -8.60 13.50 -7.86
N LEU A 169 -7.71 12.97 -7.01
CA LEU A 169 -6.98 11.74 -7.26
C LEU A 169 -7.93 10.53 -7.24
N PRO A 170 -7.75 9.56 -8.15
CA PRO A 170 -8.54 8.33 -8.12
C PRO A 170 -8.18 7.47 -6.91
N LYS A 171 -9.11 6.64 -6.43
CA LYS A 171 -8.86 5.69 -5.33
C LYS A 171 -8.06 4.45 -5.74
N ARG A 172 -8.00 4.17 -7.03
CA ARG A 172 -7.28 3.03 -7.63
C ARG A 172 -6.93 3.32 -9.06
N ARG A 173 -5.97 2.57 -9.60
CA ARG A 173 -5.65 2.56 -11.03
C ARG A 173 -5.51 1.12 -11.51
N ARG A 174 -5.80 0.92 -12.80
CA ARG A 174 -5.47 -0.32 -13.49
C ARG A 174 -4.38 -0.03 -14.51
N VAL A 175 -3.35 -0.88 -14.53
CA VAL A 175 -2.18 -0.66 -15.36
C VAL A 175 -1.82 -1.98 -16.05
N ARG A 176 -1.51 -1.93 -17.34
CA ARG A 176 -1.01 -3.10 -18.06
C ARG A 176 0.51 -2.99 -18.23
N VAL A 177 1.21 -4.03 -17.73
CA VAL A 177 2.66 -4.20 -17.94
C VAL A 177 2.86 -5.49 -18.72
N GLY A 178 3.39 -5.37 -19.95
CA GLY A 178 3.36 -6.47 -20.91
C GLY A 178 1.96 -7.00 -21.12
N GLY A 179 1.74 -8.31 -20.97
CA GLY A 179 0.44 -8.96 -21.06
C GLY A 179 -0.37 -9.01 -19.75
N ARG A 180 0.13 -8.46 -18.62
CA ARG A 180 -0.47 -8.59 -17.29
C ARG A 180 -1.20 -7.33 -16.87
N GLU A 181 -2.35 -7.50 -16.24
CA GLU A 181 -3.15 -6.39 -15.69
C GLU A 181 -2.97 -6.27 -14.18
N LEU A 182 -2.47 -5.12 -13.75
CA LEU A 182 -2.16 -4.78 -12.38
C LEU A 182 -3.24 -3.87 -11.80
N LEU A 183 -3.65 -4.13 -10.57
CA LEU A 183 -4.50 -3.26 -9.77
C LEU A 183 -3.64 -2.54 -8.72
N LEU A 184 -3.61 -1.22 -8.78
CA LEU A 184 -2.89 -0.35 -7.87
C LEU A 184 -3.89 0.20 -6.84
N VAL A 185 -3.61 -0.02 -5.56
CA VAL A 185 -4.44 0.43 -4.42
C VAL A 185 -3.55 0.92 -3.28
N HIS A 186 -4.10 1.66 -2.33
CA HIS A 186 -3.33 2.07 -1.15
C HIS A 186 -3.20 0.93 -0.14
N GLY A 187 -4.25 0.60 0.62
CA GLY A 187 -4.24 -0.51 1.59
C GLY A 187 -4.59 -1.84 0.91
N SER A 188 -5.84 -2.00 0.52
CA SER A 188 -6.31 -3.18 -0.21
C SER A 188 -7.42 -2.80 -1.20
N PRO A 189 -7.82 -3.73 -2.10
CA PRO A 189 -8.99 -3.51 -2.95
C PRO A 189 -10.30 -3.28 -2.18
N ARG A 190 -10.35 -3.64 -0.89
CA ARG A 190 -11.53 -3.53 -0.03
C ARG A 190 -11.58 -2.23 0.77
N ARG A 191 -10.43 -1.79 1.29
CA ARG A 191 -10.34 -0.64 2.20
C ARG A 191 -9.03 0.12 1.97
N VAL A 192 -9.11 1.44 1.99
CA VAL A 192 -7.94 2.31 1.87
C VAL A 192 -6.93 2.12 3.01
N ASN A 193 -7.40 1.79 4.21
CA ASN A 193 -6.61 1.62 5.42
C ASN A 193 -6.50 0.17 5.92
N GLU A 194 -6.62 -0.82 5.03
CA GLU A 194 -6.41 -2.23 5.40
C GLU A 194 -4.92 -2.58 5.36
N PHE A 195 -4.40 -3.02 6.50
CA PHE A 195 -3.01 -3.47 6.60
C PHE A 195 -2.84 -4.89 6.03
N LEU A 196 -2.13 -5.01 4.92
CA LEU A 196 -1.73 -6.30 4.35
C LEU A 196 -0.27 -6.59 4.71
N PHE A 197 -0.04 -7.19 5.89
CA PHE A 197 1.29 -7.65 6.29
C PHE A 197 1.60 -9.04 5.73
N ALA A 198 2.88 -9.28 5.45
CA ALA A 198 3.33 -10.56 4.88
C ALA A 198 2.94 -11.77 5.74
N SER A 199 3.04 -11.66 7.07
CA SER A 199 2.79 -12.77 7.98
C SER A 199 1.30 -13.05 8.24
N THR A 200 0.44 -12.03 8.13
CA THR A 200 -0.99 -12.15 8.48
C THR A 200 -1.94 -12.12 7.30
N ALA A 201 -1.45 -11.93 6.07
CA ALA A 201 -2.24 -12.02 4.85
C ALA A 201 -2.16 -13.45 4.27
N PRO A 202 -3.13 -14.35 4.56
CA PRO A 202 -3.06 -15.74 4.11
C PRO A 202 -3.30 -15.88 2.60
N VAL A 203 -2.64 -16.87 1.99
CA VAL A 203 -2.72 -17.11 0.54
C VAL A 203 -4.17 -17.20 0.01
N PRO A 204 -5.10 -17.94 0.64
CA PRO A 204 -6.48 -17.99 0.15
C PRO A 204 -7.19 -16.64 0.12
N PHE A 205 -6.86 -15.75 1.06
CA PHE A 205 -7.42 -14.41 1.09
C PHE A 205 -6.86 -13.54 -0.04
N LEU A 206 -5.56 -13.60 -0.28
CA LEU A 206 -4.91 -12.87 -1.39
C LEU A 206 -5.41 -13.37 -2.75
N GLU A 207 -5.60 -14.68 -2.93
CA GLU A 207 -6.22 -15.28 -4.12
C GLU A 207 -7.63 -14.74 -4.35
N LEU A 208 -8.43 -14.69 -3.28
CA LEU A 208 -9.78 -14.15 -3.36
C LEU A 208 -9.80 -12.68 -3.78
N LEU A 209 -8.93 -11.85 -3.17
CA LEU A 209 -8.81 -10.43 -3.53
C LEU A 209 -8.48 -10.25 -5.02
N ALA A 210 -7.48 -10.97 -5.53
CA ALA A 210 -7.05 -10.84 -6.92
C ALA A 210 -8.11 -11.38 -7.89
N ALA A 211 -8.77 -12.50 -7.54
CA ALA A 211 -9.83 -13.09 -8.37
C ALA A 211 -11.07 -12.18 -8.46
N GLN A 212 -11.53 -11.63 -7.33
CA GLN A 212 -12.68 -10.73 -7.29
C GLN A 212 -12.45 -9.44 -8.09
N ASN A 213 -11.21 -8.97 -8.11
CA ASN A 213 -10.84 -7.76 -8.84
C ASN A 213 -10.37 -8.02 -10.27
N ARG A 214 -10.35 -9.29 -10.73
CA ARG A 214 -9.95 -9.68 -12.09
C ARG A 214 -8.63 -9.06 -12.52
N CYS A 215 -7.62 -9.15 -11.67
CA CYS A 215 -6.27 -8.66 -11.95
C CYS A 215 -5.25 -9.79 -11.80
N ASP A 216 -4.14 -9.64 -12.48
CA ASP A 216 -3.02 -10.57 -12.41
C ASP A 216 -2.09 -10.26 -11.26
N ALA A 217 -2.03 -8.98 -10.87
CA ALA A 217 -1.28 -8.57 -9.68
C ALA A 217 -2.02 -7.45 -8.93
N ILE A 218 -1.85 -7.42 -7.60
CA ILE A 218 -2.25 -6.31 -6.74
C ILE A 218 -0.96 -5.66 -6.21
N LEU A 219 -0.83 -4.35 -6.44
CA LEU A 219 0.21 -3.55 -5.83
C LEU A 219 -0.42 -2.68 -4.75
N CYS A 220 0.11 -2.76 -3.53
CA CYS A 220 -0.39 -2.04 -2.37
C CYS A 220 0.75 -1.45 -1.52
N THR A 221 0.41 -0.67 -0.51
CA THR A 221 1.32 -0.03 0.45
C THR A 221 0.69 0.00 1.85
N HIS A 222 0.63 1.14 2.52
CA HIS A 222 0.01 1.43 3.81
C HIS A 222 0.71 0.82 5.03
N THR A 223 1.29 -0.39 4.93
CA THR A 223 2.02 -1.03 6.04
C THR A 223 3.40 -0.42 6.30
N GLY A 224 3.96 0.29 5.33
CA GLY A 224 5.35 0.76 5.36
C GLY A 224 6.41 -0.33 5.12
N LEU A 225 6.02 -1.60 5.13
CA LEU A 225 6.90 -2.75 4.95
C LEU A 225 6.69 -3.38 3.58
N HIS A 226 7.76 -3.51 2.83
CA HIS A 226 7.73 -4.11 1.50
C HIS A 226 7.76 -5.64 1.56
N TRP A 227 7.00 -6.28 0.67
CA TRP A 227 7.05 -7.73 0.44
C TRP A 227 6.43 -8.08 -0.91
N HIS A 228 6.82 -9.25 -1.45
CA HIS A 228 6.28 -9.78 -2.69
C HIS A 228 5.88 -11.25 -2.49
N ARG A 229 4.74 -11.63 -3.04
CA ARG A 229 4.27 -13.01 -3.01
C ARG A 229 3.64 -13.42 -4.34
N ARG A 230 4.20 -14.46 -4.94
CA ARG A 230 3.57 -15.18 -6.04
C ARG A 230 2.60 -16.21 -5.49
N LEU A 231 1.37 -16.20 -6.00
CA LEU A 231 0.27 -17.05 -5.56
C LEU A 231 0.21 -18.35 -6.40
N PRO A 232 -0.41 -19.42 -5.88
CA PRO A 232 -0.56 -20.71 -6.62
C PRO A 232 -1.28 -20.56 -7.97
N SER A 233 -2.17 -19.58 -8.11
CA SER A 233 -2.85 -19.26 -9.39
C SER A 233 -1.95 -18.61 -10.43
N GLY A 234 -0.70 -18.28 -10.09
CA GLY A 234 0.20 -17.46 -10.91
C GLY A 234 -0.04 -15.95 -10.80
N ARG A 235 -1.01 -15.52 -9.97
CA ARG A 235 -1.20 -14.12 -9.62
C ARG A 235 -0.15 -13.67 -8.61
N GLU A 236 -0.02 -12.34 -8.44
CA GLU A 236 0.99 -11.78 -7.57
C GLU A 236 0.41 -10.69 -6.65
N VAL A 237 0.97 -10.57 -5.45
CA VAL A 237 0.68 -9.45 -4.55
C VAL A 237 2.00 -8.84 -4.10
N VAL A 238 2.11 -7.52 -4.26
CA VAL A 238 3.30 -6.75 -3.95
C VAL A 238 2.91 -5.62 -3.02
N ASN A 239 3.43 -5.62 -1.80
CA ASN A 239 3.46 -4.41 -0.99
C ASN A 239 4.76 -3.69 -1.32
N VAL A 240 4.65 -2.49 -1.86
CA VAL A 240 5.81 -1.73 -2.34
C VAL A 240 6.59 -1.04 -1.22
N GLY A 241 6.13 -1.15 0.03
CA GLY A 241 6.69 -0.44 1.17
C GLY A 241 6.30 1.04 1.20
N ALA A 242 7.16 1.87 1.79
CA ALA A 242 7.02 3.32 1.83
C ALA A 242 8.26 3.99 1.23
N LEU A 243 8.05 5.09 0.52
CA LEU A 243 9.12 5.94 0.01
C LEU A 243 9.59 6.96 1.05
N GLY A 244 8.74 7.32 1.98
CA GLY A 244 9.03 8.39 2.93
C GLY A 244 9.62 7.94 4.27
N ARG A 245 9.68 6.64 4.53
CA ARG A 245 10.10 6.06 5.81
C ARG A 245 10.88 4.76 5.60
N PRO A 246 12.00 4.53 6.30
CA PRO A 246 12.74 3.26 6.26
C PRO A 246 11.88 2.04 6.63
N ALA A 247 12.29 0.85 6.21
CA ALA A 247 11.51 -0.38 6.35
C ALA A 247 11.67 -1.10 7.72
N ASN A 248 12.13 -0.41 8.76
CA ASN A 248 12.33 -0.97 10.11
C ASN A 248 13.34 -2.14 10.16
N ASP A 249 14.39 -2.06 9.38
CA ASP A 249 15.42 -3.10 9.25
C ASP A 249 16.85 -2.59 9.61
N GLY A 250 16.95 -1.37 10.15
CA GLY A 250 18.22 -0.74 10.53
C GLY A 250 18.98 -0.11 9.38
N ARG A 251 18.37 -0.08 8.18
CA ARG A 251 18.91 0.63 7.02
C ARG A 251 18.15 1.92 6.81
N THR A 252 18.85 2.96 6.37
CA THR A 252 18.27 4.29 6.15
C THR A 252 17.65 4.45 4.76
N GLU A 253 17.88 3.48 3.87
CA GLU A 253 17.23 3.45 2.57
C GLU A 253 15.72 3.29 2.69
N VAL A 254 15.02 3.83 1.70
CA VAL A 254 13.59 3.63 1.49
C VAL A 254 13.34 2.70 0.30
N TRP A 255 12.09 2.35 0.02
CA TRP A 255 11.81 1.31 -0.96
C TRP A 255 10.78 1.73 -1.99
N TYR A 256 10.93 1.19 -3.20
CA TYR A 256 9.91 1.20 -4.25
C TYR A 256 9.95 -0.11 -5.03
N ALA A 257 8.95 -0.37 -5.85
CA ALA A 257 8.93 -1.52 -6.75
C ALA A 257 9.20 -1.07 -8.19
N LEU A 258 10.08 -1.79 -8.88
CA LEU A 258 10.22 -1.74 -10.33
C LEU A 258 9.53 -2.97 -10.90
N VAL A 259 8.54 -2.76 -11.76
CA VAL A 259 7.75 -3.83 -12.36
C VAL A 259 7.90 -3.80 -13.86
N ALA A 260 8.41 -4.88 -14.42
CA ALA A 260 8.64 -5.02 -15.85
C ALA A 260 7.92 -6.25 -16.43
N ALA A 261 7.71 -6.24 -17.75
CA ALA A 261 7.33 -7.43 -18.47
C ALA A 261 8.46 -8.47 -18.38
N GLY A 262 8.14 -9.68 -17.93
CA GLY A 262 9.11 -10.77 -17.81
C GLY A 262 9.35 -11.50 -19.13
N ALA A 263 10.22 -12.51 -19.08
CA ALA A 263 10.60 -13.32 -20.24
C ALA A 263 9.48 -14.29 -20.69
N GLY A 264 8.30 -13.77 -21.00
CA GLY A 264 7.13 -14.51 -21.46
C GLY A 264 5.88 -13.67 -21.28
N GLU A 265 4.87 -13.86 -22.15
CA GLU A 265 3.66 -13.01 -22.18
C GLU A 265 2.90 -12.93 -20.85
N ALA A 266 3.07 -13.93 -19.98
CA ALA A 266 2.36 -14.05 -18.71
C ALA A 266 3.26 -13.84 -17.48
N ALA A 267 4.50 -13.38 -17.60
CA ALA A 267 5.41 -13.18 -16.48
C ALA A 267 5.56 -11.69 -16.15
N LEU A 268 5.62 -11.38 -14.85
CA LEU A 268 6.11 -10.11 -14.34
C LEU A 268 7.50 -10.32 -13.73
N ASP A 269 8.37 -9.35 -13.97
CA ASP A 269 9.61 -9.20 -13.23
C ASP A 269 9.42 -8.07 -12.21
N VAL A 270 9.44 -8.43 -10.93
CA VAL A 270 9.19 -7.51 -9.81
C VAL A 270 10.45 -7.41 -8.97
N GLU A 271 11.08 -6.26 -9.00
CA GLU A 271 12.23 -5.92 -8.16
C GLU A 271 11.80 -4.95 -7.07
N LEU A 272 12.01 -5.30 -5.80
CA LEU A 272 11.90 -4.37 -4.68
C LEU A 272 13.25 -3.68 -4.52
N VAL A 273 13.29 -2.39 -4.78
CA VAL A 273 14.52 -1.61 -4.93
C VAL A 273 14.78 -0.79 -3.66
N PRO A 274 15.90 -1.02 -2.96
CA PRO A 274 16.36 -0.10 -1.93
C PRO A 274 16.88 1.18 -2.58
N LEU A 275 16.46 2.32 -2.06
CA LEU A 275 16.76 3.63 -2.60
C LEU A 275 17.45 4.50 -1.55
N PRO A 276 18.74 4.79 -1.69
CA PRO A 276 19.41 5.77 -0.86
C PRO A 276 18.94 7.19 -1.23
N TYR A 277 18.83 8.05 -0.22
CA TYR A 277 18.47 9.45 -0.37
C TYR A 277 19.18 10.28 0.73
N ASP A 278 19.07 11.58 0.68
CA ASP A 278 19.65 12.46 1.71
C ASP A 278 18.78 12.45 2.98
N HIS A 279 18.94 11.40 3.78
CA HIS A 279 18.19 11.21 5.02
C HIS A 279 18.66 12.15 6.13
N GLU A 280 19.92 12.61 6.10
CA GLU A 280 20.42 13.59 7.05
C GLU A 280 19.80 14.97 6.83
N ALA A 281 19.66 15.39 5.55
CA ALA A 281 18.96 16.62 5.23
C ALA A 281 17.48 16.56 5.65
N LEU A 282 16.78 15.42 5.41
CA LEU A 282 15.42 15.24 5.87
C LEU A 282 15.31 15.33 7.40
N ALA A 283 16.23 14.67 8.13
CA ALA A 283 16.26 14.71 9.60
C ALA A 283 16.50 16.14 10.13
N ALA A 284 17.38 16.92 9.48
CA ALA A 284 17.63 18.30 9.82
C ALA A 284 16.38 19.18 9.60
N GLU A 285 15.66 19.00 8.48
CA GLU A 285 14.40 19.68 8.22
C GLU A 285 13.32 19.30 9.23
N MET A 286 13.20 18.03 9.60
CA MET A 286 12.25 17.55 10.64
C MET A 286 12.49 18.25 11.98
N ARG A 287 13.75 18.40 12.39
CA ARG A 287 14.12 19.13 13.63
C ARG A 287 13.82 20.62 13.53
N ALA A 288 14.12 21.25 12.38
CA ALA A 288 13.81 22.67 12.16
C ALA A 288 12.30 22.95 12.24
N GLU A 289 11.48 22.02 11.77
CA GLU A 289 10.01 22.08 11.82
C GLU A 289 9.43 21.56 13.17
N ARG A 290 10.28 21.15 14.10
CA ARG A 290 9.92 20.65 15.44
C ARG A 290 8.99 19.43 15.40
N LEU A 291 9.21 18.54 14.45
CA LEU A 291 8.56 17.23 14.45
C LEU A 291 9.10 16.35 15.60
N PRO A 292 8.35 15.34 16.05
CA PRO A 292 8.80 14.45 17.12
C PRO A 292 10.20 13.86 16.84
N GLU A 293 11.07 13.84 17.86
CA GLU A 293 12.42 13.26 17.72
C GLU A 293 12.36 11.77 17.37
N GLU A 294 11.31 11.07 17.78
CA GLU A 294 11.03 9.68 17.37
C GLU A 294 10.96 9.52 15.86
N PHE A 295 10.42 10.50 15.14
CA PHE A 295 10.40 10.46 13.68
C PHE A 295 11.80 10.66 13.09
N VAL A 296 12.57 11.59 13.67
CA VAL A 296 13.96 11.87 13.30
C VAL A 296 14.85 10.65 13.55
N GLU A 297 14.74 10.01 14.71
CA GLU A 297 15.46 8.79 15.04
C GLU A 297 15.15 7.65 14.08
N THR A 298 13.88 7.52 13.67
CA THR A 298 13.48 6.54 12.67
C THR A 298 14.22 6.75 11.35
N VAL A 299 14.33 8.00 10.89
CA VAL A 299 15.01 8.35 9.63
C VAL A 299 16.52 8.08 9.72
N LEU A 300 17.14 8.47 10.83
CA LEU A 300 18.59 8.36 11.02
C LEU A 300 19.07 6.94 11.35
N SER A 301 18.24 6.13 11.97
CA SER A 301 18.63 4.78 12.41
C SER A 301 18.10 3.66 11.51
N GLY A 302 17.10 3.93 10.72
CA GLY A 302 16.39 2.90 9.95
C GLY A 302 15.46 2.03 10.81
N TRP A 303 15.38 2.27 12.14
CA TRP A 303 14.52 1.56 13.07
C TRP A 303 13.32 2.39 13.46
N TRP A 304 12.14 1.80 13.43
CA TRP A 304 10.93 2.47 13.89
C TRP A 304 10.93 2.62 15.40
N THR A 305 10.55 3.80 15.84
CA THR A 305 10.36 4.17 17.25
C THR A 305 8.88 4.45 17.55
N THR A 306 8.05 4.52 16.49
CA THR A 306 6.60 4.77 16.55
C THR A 306 5.85 3.83 15.63
N CYS A 307 4.55 3.66 15.85
CA CYS A 307 3.67 2.79 15.04
C CYS A 307 4.17 1.33 15.05
N LEU A 308 4.61 0.84 16.20
CA LEU A 308 5.09 -0.52 16.41
C LEU A 308 3.99 -1.47 16.88
N GLU A 309 2.95 -0.95 17.53
CA GLU A 309 1.91 -1.76 18.13
C GLU A 309 0.99 -2.40 17.07
N ILE A 310 0.89 -1.79 15.89
CA ILE A 310 0.17 -2.35 14.75
C ILE A 310 0.90 -3.55 14.10
N LEU A 311 2.22 -3.66 14.30
CA LEU A 311 3.00 -4.72 13.68
C LEU A 311 2.61 -6.10 14.20
N PRO A 312 2.33 -7.08 13.32
CA PRO A 312 2.17 -8.46 13.75
C PRO A 312 3.44 -9.00 14.41
N ALA A 313 3.30 -10.04 15.22
CA ALA A 313 4.39 -10.58 16.04
C ALA A 313 5.66 -10.91 15.26
N ARG A 314 5.53 -11.39 14.01
CA ARG A 314 6.69 -11.73 13.17
C ARG A 314 7.43 -10.48 12.68
N GLU A 315 6.72 -9.49 12.19
CA GLU A 315 7.28 -8.23 11.73
C GLU A 315 7.85 -7.44 12.91
N ARG A 316 7.18 -7.49 14.06
CA ARG A 316 7.69 -6.88 15.31
C ARG A 316 8.96 -7.56 15.82
N ALA A 317 9.05 -8.89 15.78
CA ALA A 317 10.23 -9.63 16.18
C ALA A 317 11.47 -9.37 15.30
N ALA A 318 11.26 -8.87 14.08
CA ALA A 318 12.34 -8.47 13.19
C ALA A 318 12.81 -7.02 13.44
N SER A 319 12.12 -6.24 14.29
CA SER A 319 12.47 -4.89 14.65
C SER A 319 13.43 -4.85 15.83
N LYS A 320 14.01 -3.67 16.11
CA LYS A 320 14.90 -3.45 17.25
C LYS A 320 14.14 -3.28 18.56
N PHE A 321 12.89 -2.79 18.50
CA PHE A 321 12.09 -2.40 19.67
C PHE A 321 10.77 -3.18 19.74
#